data_6ba8e9eaca1468032056d908ca003f78
#
_entry.id   6ba8e9eaca1468032056d908ca003f78
#
_cell.length_a   1.000
_cell.length_b   1.000
_cell.length_c   1.000
_cell.angle_alpha   90.00
_cell.angle_beta   90.00
_cell.angle_gamma   90.00
#
_symmetry.space_group_name_H-M   'P 1'
#
loop_
_entity.id
_entity.type
_entity.pdbx_description
1 polymer ?
#
loop_
_entity_poly.entity_id
_entity_poly.type
_entity_poly.pdbx_seq_one_letter_code
_entity_poly.pdbx_strand_id
1 'polypeptide(L)'
;QQIADALRDDTILVSVMYANNETGQLLPIKEIGDLLANHQAAFHVDAVQVAGKLPIHPEELGADFLSISAHKFHGPKGVGLLYHNDLHFDNLLHGGEQEEKRRASTENLVGIAGMTAAYKHASDHYQDNYQHVEKIRQVFLDALTVPYEINGGGSSLPHVINISFPGKENGPLLTLLDLAGFAVSTGSACTAGTVDPSHVIQALYGKDSDKLKTAIRISL
;
A
#
# COMPACT_ATOMS: atom_id res chain seq x y z
N GLN A 1 -16.21 -4.18 11.08
CA GLN A 1 -16.66 -3.86 12.46
C GLN A 1 -15.88 -2.66 13.03
N GLN A 2 -14.51 -2.68 13.09
CA GLN A 2 -13.68 -1.63 13.69
C GLN A 2 -13.97 -0.22 13.13
N ILE A 3 -14.18 -0.09 11.82
CA ILE A 3 -14.54 1.19 11.21
C ILE A 3 -15.93 1.63 11.64
N ALA A 4 -16.92 0.72 11.63
CA ALA A 4 -18.28 1.04 12.08
C ALA A 4 -18.30 1.53 13.53
N ASP A 5 -17.52 0.92 14.39
CA ASP A 5 -17.43 1.28 15.82
C ASP A 5 -16.70 2.63 16.06
N ALA A 6 -15.87 3.06 15.08
CA ALA A 6 -15.13 4.32 15.15
C ALA A 6 -15.87 5.51 14.50
N LEU A 7 -16.92 5.26 13.68
CA LEU A 7 -17.70 6.31 13.04
C LEU A 7 -18.49 7.12 14.07
N ARG A 8 -18.55 8.42 13.86
CA ARG A 8 -19.29 9.40 14.67
C ARG A 8 -20.08 10.33 13.76
N ASP A 9 -21.10 10.98 14.31
CA ASP A 9 -21.94 11.95 13.58
C ASP A 9 -21.13 13.15 13.03
N ASP A 10 -19.96 13.44 13.62
CA ASP A 10 -19.05 14.51 13.19
C ASP A 10 -17.86 14.00 12.35
N THR A 11 -17.82 12.73 11.98
CA THR A 11 -16.80 12.19 11.07
C THR A 11 -17.01 12.78 9.66
N ILE A 12 -16.00 13.44 9.12
CA ILE A 12 -16.05 14.10 7.80
C ILE A 12 -15.25 13.35 6.73
N LEU A 13 -14.29 12.51 7.13
CA LEU A 13 -13.44 11.76 6.21
C LEU A 13 -13.06 10.40 6.83
N VAL A 14 -13.18 9.36 6.04
CA VAL A 14 -12.60 8.04 6.32
C VAL A 14 -11.54 7.78 5.26
N SER A 15 -10.29 7.64 5.68
CA SER A 15 -9.15 7.37 4.79
C SER A 15 -8.54 6.02 5.13
N VAL A 16 -8.51 5.12 4.15
CA VAL A 16 -8.03 3.74 4.33
C VAL A 16 -7.14 3.34 3.17
N MET A 17 -6.03 2.65 3.44
CA MET A 17 -5.22 2.05 2.39
C MET A 17 -5.89 0.80 1.82
N TYR A 18 -5.78 0.59 0.50
CA TYR A 18 -6.32 -0.62 -0.12
C TYR A 18 -5.45 -1.85 0.17
N ALA A 19 -4.14 -1.68 0.16
CA ALA A 19 -3.20 -2.71 0.58
C ALA A 19 -2.11 -2.13 1.46
N ASN A 20 -1.73 -2.87 2.49
CA ASN A 20 -0.67 -2.44 3.38
C ASN A 20 0.72 -2.65 2.75
N ASN A 21 1.58 -1.65 2.82
CA ASN A 21 2.90 -1.64 2.20
C ASN A 21 3.94 -2.51 2.93
N GLU A 22 3.67 -2.96 4.15
CA GLU A 22 4.58 -3.80 4.92
C GLU A 22 4.19 -5.28 4.90
N THR A 23 2.89 -5.57 4.94
CA THR A 23 2.37 -6.95 4.99
C THR A 23 1.78 -7.42 3.67
N GLY A 24 1.50 -6.49 2.75
CA GLY A 24 0.77 -6.80 1.52
C GLY A 24 -0.73 -7.02 1.74
N GLN A 25 -1.21 -7.03 2.97
CA GLN A 25 -2.60 -7.33 3.31
C GLN A 25 -3.56 -6.40 2.59
N LEU A 26 -4.53 -6.98 1.90
CA LEU A 26 -5.66 -6.27 1.28
C LEU A 26 -6.73 -5.97 2.33
N LEU A 27 -7.23 -4.74 2.31
CA LEU A 27 -8.33 -4.33 3.17
C LEU A 27 -9.66 -4.40 2.41
N PRO A 28 -10.78 -4.64 3.11
CA PRO A 28 -12.10 -4.84 2.49
C PRO A 28 -12.72 -3.49 2.06
N ILE A 29 -12.14 -2.85 1.04
CA ILE A 29 -12.49 -1.48 0.62
C ILE A 29 -13.94 -1.39 0.16
N LYS A 30 -14.42 -2.38 -0.60
CA LYS A 30 -15.80 -2.39 -1.08
C LYS A 30 -16.80 -2.41 0.08
N GLU A 31 -16.56 -3.28 1.06
CA GLU A 31 -17.41 -3.38 2.25
C GLU A 31 -17.36 -2.11 3.11
N ILE A 32 -16.23 -1.41 3.12
CA ILE A 32 -16.10 -0.11 3.78
C ILE A 32 -16.91 0.95 3.01
N GLY A 33 -16.82 0.97 1.68
CA GLY A 33 -17.61 1.87 0.84
C GLY A 33 -19.12 1.64 1.04
N ASP A 34 -19.56 0.39 1.08
CA ASP A 34 -20.97 0.04 1.35
C ASP A 34 -21.42 0.49 2.76
N LEU A 35 -20.54 0.37 3.76
CA LEU A 35 -20.81 0.87 5.11
C LEU A 35 -20.99 2.39 5.12
N LEU A 36 -20.21 3.12 4.31
CA LEU A 36 -20.20 4.57 4.24
C LEU A 36 -21.28 5.15 3.32
N ALA A 37 -21.94 4.34 2.50
CA ALA A 37 -22.90 4.79 1.48
C ALA A 37 -24.03 5.70 2.00
N ASN A 38 -24.39 5.57 3.29
CA ASN A 38 -25.40 6.39 3.96
C ASN A 38 -24.80 7.27 5.06
N HIS A 39 -23.48 7.42 5.11
CA HIS A 39 -22.78 8.26 6.08
C HIS A 39 -22.32 9.55 5.39
N GLN A 40 -22.25 10.67 6.14
CA GLN A 40 -21.82 11.97 5.60
C GLN A 40 -20.32 12.07 5.30
N ALA A 41 -19.51 11.18 5.86
CA ALA A 41 -18.07 11.21 5.68
C ALA A 41 -17.67 10.85 4.25
N ALA A 42 -16.80 11.64 3.64
CA ALA A 42 -16.14 11.29 2.39
C ALA A 42 -15.24 10.05 2.59
N PHE A 43 -15.15 9.21 1.56
CA PHE A 43 -14.31 8.03 1.58
C PHE A 43 -13.09 8.18 0.68
N HIS A 44 -11.90 8.23 1.27
CA HIS A 44 -10.62 8.22 0.56
C HIS A 44 -9.95 6.85 0.63
N VAL A 45 -9.51 6.37 -0.52
CA VAL A 45 -8.76 5.11 -0.66
C VAL A 45 -7.33 5.41 -1.10
N ASP A 46 -6.35 5.04 -0.29
CA ASP A 46 -4.95 5.00 -0.73
C ASP A 46 -4.70 3.69 -1.49
N ALA A 47 -4.72 3.77 -2.82
CA ALA A 47 -4.50 2.63 -3.71
C ALA A 47 -3.05 2.55 -4.24
N VAL A 48 -2.10 3.25 -3.62
CA VAL A 48 -0.70 3.33 -4.06
C VAL A 48 -0.06 1.95 -4.20
N GLN A 49 -0.38 0.99 -3.34
CA GLN A 49 0.18 -0.37 -3.41
C GLN A 49 -0.55 -1.29 -4.40
N VAL A 50 -1.78 -0.92 -4.83
CA VAL A 50 -2.65 -1.77 -5.66
C VAL A 50 -2.59 -1.38 -7.13
N ALA A 51 -2.41 -0.09 -7.42
CA ALA A 51 -2.36 0.43 -8.79
C ALA A 51 -1.36 -0.35 -9.67
N GLY A 52 -1.82 -0.81 -10.83
CA GLY A 52 -1.05 -1.62 -11.75
C GLY A 52 -0.85 -3.09 -11.36
N LYS A 53 -1.43 -3.55 -10.23
CA LYS A 53 -1.34 -4.93 -9.74
C LYS A 53 -2.69 -5.63 -9.65
N LEU A 54 -3.75 -4.86 -9.40
CA LEU A 54 -5.13 -5.32 -9.46
C LEU A 54 -5.98 -4.27 -10.17
N PRO A 55 -7.14 -4.64 -10.74
CA PRO A 55 -8.09 -3.68 -11.27
C PRO A 55 -8.61 -2.75 -10.17
N ILE A 56 -8.78 -1.48 -10.50
CA ILE A 56 -9.34 -0.48 -9.59
C ILE A 56 -10.47 0.23 -10.31
N HIS A 57 -11.66 0.15 -9.72
CA HIS A 57 -12.87 0.82 -10.18
C HIS A 57 -13.42 1.68 -9.03
N PRO A 58 -13.02 2.96 -8.91
CA PRO A 58 -13.34 3.81 -7.75
C PRO A 58 -14.84 3.88 -7.45
N GLU A 59 -15.67 3.96 -8.50
CA GLU A 59 -17.13 4.01 -8.38
C GLU A 59 -17.70 2.72 -7.76
N GLU A 60 -17.21 1.55 -8.19
CA GLU A 60 -17.64 0.26 -7.64
C GLU A 60 -17.19 0.09 -6.18
N LEU A 61 -16.07 0.71 -5.81
CA LEU A 61 -15.55 0.71 -4.44
C LEU A 61 -16.30 1.68 -3.53
N GLY A 62 -17.12 2.58 -4.09
CA GLY A 62 -17.77 3.66 -3.35
C GLY A 62 -16.78 4.73 -2.88
N ALA A 63 -15.63 4.86 -3.54
CA ALA A 63 -14.61 5.83 -3.17
C ALA A 63 -14.92 7.23 -3.72
N ASP A 64 -14.93 8.23 -2.85
CA ASP A 64 -15.02 9.64 -3.23
C ASP A 64 -13.69 10.18 -3.69
N PHE A 65 -12.60 9.71 -3.09
CA PHE A 65 -11.23 10.04 -3.45
C PHE A 65 -10.39 8.77 -3.53
N LEU A 66 -9.44 8.74 -4.49
CA LEU A 66 -8.49 7.63 -4.60
C LEU A 66 -7.13 8.15 -5.04
N SER A 67 -6.08 7.77 -4.31
CA SER A 67 -4.70 8.16 -4.59
C SER A 67 -3.88 7.03 -5.17
N ILE A 68 -3.10 7.34 -6.21
CA ILE A 68 -2.06 6.44 -6.74
C ILE A 68 -0.74 7.19 -6.94
N SER A 69 0.37 6.44 -7.00
CA SER A 69 1.71 7.00 -7.24
C SER A 69 2.44 6.21 -8.31
N ALA A 70 2.90 6.91 -9.35
CA ALA A 70 3.45 6.29 -10.56
C ALA A 70 4.64 5.37 -10.32
N HIS A 71 5.54 5.72 -9.39
CA HIS A 71 6.73 4.92 -9.09
C HIS A 71 6.44 3.54 -8.48
N LYS A 72 5.19 3.26 -8.10
CA LYS A 72 4.76 1.96 -7.57
C LYS A 72 4.34 0.95 -8.64
N PHE A 73 4.21 1.42 -9.89
CA PHE A 73 3.95 0.61 -11.08
C PHE A 73 4.89 0.96 -12.24
N HIS A 74 6.18 1.18 -11.92
CA HIS A 74 7.27 1.43 -12.86
C HIS A 74 7.19 2.76 -13.63
N GLY A 75 6.34 3.68 -13.21
CA GLY A 75 6.29 5.03 -13.73
C GLY A 75 7.31 5.96 -13.07
N PRO A 76 7.38 7.23 -13.51
CA PRO A 76 8.33 8.21 -12.97
C PRO A 76 8.07 8.52 -11.50
N LYS A 77 9.14 8.88 -10.78
CA LYS A 77 9.03 9.47 -9.43
C LYS A 77 8.50 10.91 -9.53
N GLY A 78 7.85 11.39 -8.47
CA GLY A 78 7.36 12.76 -8.36
C GLY A 78 6.08 13.05 -9.14
N VAL A 79 5.36 12.03 -9.58
CA VAL A 79 4.05 12.15 -10.20
C VAL A 79 3.09 11.08 -9.63
N GLY A 80 1.85 11.48 -9.47
CA GLY A 80 0.74 10.64 -9.01
C GLY A 80 -0.58 11.20 -9.48
N LEU A 81 -1.67 10.57 -9.09
CA LEU A 81 -3.03 10.96 -9.45
C LEU A 81 -3.90 10.91 -8.21
N LEU A 82 -4.77 11.91 -8.09
CA LEU A 82 -5.92 11.88 -7.20
C LEU A 82 -7.20 11.80 -8.05
N TYR A 83 -7.92 10.70 -7.96
CA TYR A 83 -9.30 10.60 -8.43
C TYR A 83 -10.23 11.26 -7.42
N HIS A 84 -11.27 11.91 -7.90
CA HIS A 84 -12.40 12.40 -7.08
C HIS A 84 -13.70 12.27 -7.86
N ASN A 85 -14.80 12.08 -7.15
CA ASN A 85 -16.15 11.93 -7.71
C ASN A 85 -16.94 13.25 -7.72
N ASP A 86 -16.28 14.37 -8.05
CA ASP A 86 -16.84 15.74 -8.07
C ASP A 86 -17.21 16.33 -6.70
N LEU A 87 -16.85 15.70 -5.59
CA LEU A 87 -16.94 16.36 -4.29
C LEU A 87 -16.10 17.64 -4.26
N HIS A 88 -16.69 18.68 -3.67
CA HIS A 88 -15.97 19.93 -3.45
C HIS A 88 -14.93 19.76 -2.35
N PHE A 89 -13.72 20.24 -2.60
CA PHE A 89 -12.64 20.35 -1.61
C PHE A 89 -11.80 21.61 -1.89
N ASP A 90 -11.21 22.15 -0.83
CA ASP A 90 -10.35 23.32 -0.93
C ASP A 90 -8.96 22.92 -1.46
N ASN A 91 -8.41 23.74 -2.32
CA ASN A 91 -7.09 23.53 -2.88
C ASN A 91 -6.01 23.71 -1.81
N LEU A 92 -5.03 22.80 -1.76
CA LEU A 92 -3.83 22.99 -0.96
C LEU A 92 -2.85 23.97 -1.64
N LEU A 93 -2.75 23.92 -2.97
CA LEU A 93 -1.85 24.76 -3.77
C LEU A 93 -2.67 25.77 -4.57
N HIS A 94 -2.60 27.03 -4.17
CA HIS A 94 -3.30 28.14 -4.81
C HIS A 94 -2.43 28.82 -5.87
N GLY A 95 -3.04 29.43 -6.89
CA GLY A 95 -2.36 30.20 -7.92
C GLY A 95 -3.10 30.14 -9.25
N GLY A 96 -2.48 29.56 -10.28
CA GLY A 96 -3.06 29.43 -11.60
C GLY A 96 -4.27 28.47 -11.67
N GLU A 97 -4.86 28.40 -12.87
CA GLU A 97 -6.11 27.67 -13.09
C GLU A 97 -5.88 26.21 -13.59
N GLN A 98 -4.68 25.69 -13.42
CA GLN A 98 -4.34 24.32 -13.84
C GLN A 98 -5.18 23.28 -13.06
N GLU A 99 -5.30 22.08 -13.64
CA GLU A 99 -6.10 20.97 -13.08
C GLU A 99 -7.53 21.44 -12.71
N GLU A 100 -8.18 22.16 -13.60
CA GLU A 100 -9.53 22.72 -13.38
C GLU A 100 -9.64 23.57 -12.10
N LYS A 101 -8.60 24.37 -11.82
CA LYS A 101 -8.44 25.21 -10.62
C LYS A 101 -8.24 24.42 -9.32
N ARG A 102 -7.94 23.13 -9.39
CA ARG A 102 -7.80 22.26 -8.22
C ARG A 102 -6.36 22.15 -7.70
N ARG A 103 -5.38 22.39 -8.59
CA ARG A 103 -3.97 22.31 -8.26
C ARG A 103 -3.17 23.26 -9.16
N ALA A 104 -2.75 24.37 -8.61
CA ALA A 104 -1.99 25.37 -9.33
C ALA A 104 -0.57 24.89 -9.68
N SER A 105 0.09 25.61 -10.59
CA SER A 105 1.41 25.37 -11.16
C SER A 105 1.35 24.52 -12.43
N THR A 106 2.30 24.81 -13.33
CA THR A 106 2.44 24.13 -14.64
C THR A 106 2.50 22.61 -14.45
N GLU A 107 1.75 21.90 -15.28
CA GLU A 107 1.66 20.46 -15.24
C GLU A 107 2.98 19.79 -15.63
N ASN A 108 3.32 18.72 -14.94
CA ASN A 108 4.46 17.88 -15.28
C ASN A 108 4.11 16.92 -16.42
N LEU A 109 3.99 17.44 -17.66
CA LEU A 109 3.56 16.67 -18.83
C LEU A 109 4.41 15.43 -19.09
N VAL A 110 5.73 15.51 -18.86
CA VAL A 110 6.64 14.36 -19.03
C VAL A 110 6.32 13.28 -17.99
N GLY A 111 6.12 13.67 -16.73
CA GLY A 111 5.73 12.75 -15.66
C GLY A 111 4.37 12.12 -15.91
N ILE A 112 3.38 12.92 -16.35
CA ILE A 112 2.03 12.46 -16.66
C ILE A 112 2.05 11.46 -17.82
N ALA A 113 2.73 11.77 -18.92
CA ALA A 113 2.88 10.86 -20.06
C ALA A 113 3.55 9.53 -19.66
N GLY A 114 4.63 9.62 -18.87
CA GLY A 114 5.32 8.43 -18.33
C GLY A 114 4.44 7.60 -17.40
N MET A 115 3.67 8.25 -16.51
CA MET A 115 2.69 7.59 -15.64
C MET A 115 1.62 6.87 -16.45
N THR A 116 1.05 7.53 -17.47
CA THR A 116 0.00 6.95 -18.31
C THR A 116 0.51 5.72 -19.07
N ALA A 117 1.71 5.80 -19.67
CA ALA A 117 2.32 4.68 -20.36
C ALA A 117 2.58 3.48 -19.42
N ALA A 118 3.13 3.77 -18.23
CA ALA A 118 3.39 2.74 -17.22
C ALA A 118 2.11 2.09 -16.70
N TYR A 119 1.07 2.89 -16.42
CA TYR A 119 -0.20 2.37 -15.93
C TYR A 119 -0.90 1.51 -16.97
N LYS A 120 -0.90 1.97 -18.25
CA LYS A 120 -1.45 1.18 -19.35
C LYS A 120 -0.74 -0.17 -19.47
N HIS A 121 0.60 -0.16 -19.49
CA HIS A 121 1.38 -1.40 -19.57
C HIS A 121 1.09 -2.33 -18.38
N ALA A 122 1.07 -1.80 -17.17
CA ALA A 122 0.76 -2.58 -15.97
C ALA A 122 -0.65 -3.16 -16.01
N SER A 123 -1.65 -2.37 -16.47
CA SER A 123 -3.04 -2.81 -16.59
C SER A 123 -3.23 -3.88 -17.67
N ASP A 124 -2.51 -3.80 -18.78
CA ASP A 124 -2.58 -4.79 -19.85
C ASP A 124 -1.98 -6.16 -19.42
N HIS A 125 -1.08 -6.18 -18.43
CA HIS A 125 -0.30 -7.35 -18.03
C HIS A 125 -0.49 -7.77 -16.56
N TYR A 126 -1.42 -7.15 -15.82
CA TYR A 126 -1.50 -7.37 -14.37
C TYR A 126 -1.73 -8.83 -13.97
N GLN A 127 -2.51 -9.58 -14.74
CA GLN A 127 -2.81 -10.99 -14.44
C GLN A 127 -1.57 -11.87 -14.55
N ASP A 128 -0.82 -11.73 -15.64
CA ASP A 128 0.40 -12.51 -15.88
C ASP A 128 1.46 -12.15 -14.84
N ASN A 129 1.63 -10.85 -14.56
CA ASN A 129 2.56 -10.37 -13.55
C ASN A 129 2.17 -10.87 -12.14
N TYR A 130 0.89 -10.83 -11.79
CA TYR A 130 0.41 -11.32 -10.50
C TYR A 130 0.71 -12.81 -10.34
N GLN A 131 0.35 -13.62 -11.33
CA GLN A 131 0.59 -15.07 -11.33
C GLN A 131 2.09 -15.40 -11.27
N HIS A 132 2.92 -14.65 -12.00
CA HIS A 132 4.36 -14.82 -11.99
C HIS A 132 4.95 -14.57 -10.59
N VAL A 133 4.59 -13.45 -9.97
CA VAL A 133 5.08 -13.10 -8.63
C VAL A 133 4.53 -14.06 -7.56
N GLU A 134 3.27 -14.49 -7.68
CA GLU A 134 2.69 -15.49 -6.77
C GLU A 134 3.46 -16.82 -6.84
N LYS A 135 3.84 -17.24 -8.04
CA LYS A 135 4.68 -18.44 -8.21
C LYS A 135 6.06 -18.28 -7.57
N ILE A 136 6.70 -17.13 -7.74
CA ILE A 136 8.00 -16.85 -7.08
C ILE A 136 7.83 -16.87 -5.56
N ARG A 137 6.77 -16.23 -5.04
CA ARG A 137 6.42 -16.26 -3.61
C ARG A 137 6.31 -17.70 -3.10
N GLN A 138 5.58 -18.55 -3.82
CA GLN A 138 5.39 -19.94 -3.41
C GLN A 138 6.70 -20.72 -3.42
N VAL A 139 7.53 -20.59 -4.47
CA VAL A 139 8.84 -21.21 -4.54
C VAL A 139 9.73 -20.79 -3.37
N PHE A 140 9.70 -19.50 -3.02
CA PHE A 140 10.45 -18.99 -1.87
C PHE A 140 9.97 -19.64 -0.55
N LEU A 141 8.66 -19.66 -0.32
CA LEU A 141 8.10 -20.21 0.93
C LEU A 141 8.33 -21.71 1.04
N ASP A 142 8.21 -22.46 -0.04
CA ASP A 142 8.45 -23.93 -0.07
C ASP A 142 9.94 -24.29 0.15
N ALA A 143 10.85 -23.39 -0.20
CA ALA A 143 12.28 -23.58 0.00
C ALA A 143 12.74 -23.30 1.46
N LEU A 144 11.91 -22.66 2.27
CA LEU A 144 12.26 -22.38 3.66
C LEU A 144 12.24 -23.66 4.50
N THR A 145 13.39 -23.99 5.08
CA THR A 145 13.55 -25.17 5.96
C THR A 145 13.57 -24.81 7.45
N VAL A 146 13.50 -23.54 7.77
CA VAL A 146 13.47 -23.02 9.15
C VAL A 146 12.05 -22.65 9.57
N PRO A 147 11.70 -22.71 10.86
CA PRO A 147 10.39 -22.23 11.35
C PRO A 147 10.20 -20.76 11.02
N TYR A 148 9.04 -20.43 10.50
CA TYR A 148 8.65 -19.05 10.20
C TYR A 148 7.14 -18.82 10.40
N GLU A 149 6.76 -17.56 10.50
CA GLU A 149 5.37 -17.12 10.57
C GLU A 149 5.16 -15.97 9.60
N ILE A 150 4.13 -16.06 8.74
CA ILE A 150 3.71 -14.93 7.91
C ILE A 150 2.93 -13.94 8.76
N ASN A 151 3.31 -12.68 8.70
CA ASN A 151 2.63 -11.60 9.41
C ASN A 151 1.56 -10.94 8.53
N GLY A 152 0.51 -10.46 9.18
CA GLY A 152 -0.72 -10.01 8.53
C GLY A 152 -1.80 -11.08 8.55
N GLY A 153 -2.83 -10.94 7.74
CA GLY A 153 -3.94 -11.90 7.67
C GLY A 153 -4.76 -11.70 6.40
N GLY A 154 -5.63 -12.68 6.11
CA GLY A 154 -6.51 -12.61 4.93
C GLY A 154 -5.77 -12.62 3.60
N SER A 155 -6.39 -12.04 2.57
CA SER A 155 -5.79 -11.91 1.24
C SER A 155 -4.68 -10.86 1.24
N SER A 156 -3.61 -11.13 0.49
CA SER A 156 -2.47 -10.21 0.37
C SER A 156 -1.95 -10.16 -1.06
N LEU A 157 -1.35 -9.02 -1.42
CA LEU A 157 -0.60 -8.88 -2.66
C LEU A 157 0.66 -9.76 -2.61
N PRO A 158 1.00 -10.50 -3.68
CA PRO A 158 2.07 -11.49 -3.64
C PRO A 158 3.48 -10.89 -3.57
N HIS A 159 3.67 -9.66 -4.03
CA HIS A 159 4.98 -9.01 -4.13
C HIS A 159 5.56 -8.54 -2.79
N VAL A 160 4.83 -8.67 -1.69
CA VAL A 160 5.30 -8.32 -0.34
C VAL A 160 5.05 -9.50 0.60
N ILE A 161 6.10 -9.93 1.27
CA ILE A 161 6.05 -10.95 2.32
C ILE A 161 6.58 -10.32 3.60
N ASN A 162 5.74 -10.22 4.62
CA ASN A 162 6.20 -9.89 5.96
C ASN A 162 6.28 -11.19 6.76
N ILE A 163 7.47 -11.53 7.21
CA ILE A 163 7.77 -12.83 7.79
C ILE A 163 8.57 -12.67 9.07
N SER A 164 8.21 -13.42 10.09
CA SER A 164 8.97 -13.51 11.34
C SER A 164 9.65 -14.86 11.46
N PHE A 165 10.89 -14.86 11.93
CA PHE A 165 11.62 -16.06 12.26
C PHE A 165 11.74 -16.17 13.80
N PRO A 166 10.96 -17.05 14.46
CA PRO A 166 10.95 -17.16 15.91
C PRO A 166 12.37 -17.34 16.50
N GLY A 167 12.70 -16.54 17.51
CA GLY A 167 14.00 -16.55 18.16
C GLY A 167 15.16 -15.96 17.35
N LYS A 168 14.90 -15.34 16.19
CA LYS A 168 15.90 -14.61 15.39
C LYS A 168 15.59 -13.13 15.40
N GLU A 169 16.47 -12.31 15.94
CA GLU A 169 16.34 -10.86 15.92
C GLU A 169 16.54 -10.33 14.50
N ASN A 170 15.67 -9.44 14.08
CA ASN A 170 15.65 -8.89 12.72
C ASN A 170 16.87 -8.01 12.40
N GLY A 171 17.43 -7.27 13.35
CA GLY A 171 18.62 -6.44 13.11
C GLY A 171 19.84 -7.25 12.69
N PRO A 172 20.31 -8.22 13.50
CA PRO A 172 21.39 -9.12 13.09
C PRO A 172 21.07 -9.92 11.83
N LEU A 173 19.81 -10.39 11.68
CA LEU A 173 19.39 -11.14 10.49
C LEU A 173 19.49 -10.28 9.23
N LEU A 174 19.04 -9.02 9.28
CA LEU A 174 19.14 -8.07 8.18
C LEU A 174 20.60 -7.89 7.73
N THR A 175 21.51 -7.71 8.68
CA THR A 175 22.95 -7.57 8.40
C THR A 175 23.54 -8.82 7.75
N LEU A 176 23.17 -10.01 8.24
CA LEU A 176 23.67 -11.27 7.67
C LEU A 176 23.15 -11.51 6.25
N LEU A 177 21.88 -11.17 5.98
CA LEU A 177 21.29 -11.27 4.66
C LEU A 177 21.93 -10.28 3.67
N ASP A 178 22.18 -9.05 4.10
CA ASP A 178 22.86 -8.03 3.29
C ASP A 178 24.29 -8.48 2.92
N LEU A 179 25.06 -8.99 3.89
CA LEU A 179 26.39 -9.56 3.63
C LEU A 179 26.36 -10.77 2.69
N ALA A 180 25.25 -11.51 2.67
CA ALA A 180 25.04 -12.62 1.75
C ALA A 180 24.50 -12.17 0.36
N GLY A 181 24.28 -10.86 0.15
CA GLY A 181 23.81 -10.28 -1.11
C GLY A 181 22.29 -10.22 -1.24
N PHE A 182 21.53 -10.40 -0.15
CA PHE A 182 20.06 -10.31 -0.14
C PHE A 182 19.59 -8.99 0.46
N ALA A 183 18.95 -8.14 -0.34
CA ALA A 183 18.37 -6.89 0.11
C ALA A 183 16.94 -7.10 0.65
N VAL A 184 16.78 -7.01 1.96
CA VAL A 184 15.49 -7.04 2.65
C VAL A 184 15.35 -5.85 3.60
N SER A 185 14.20 -5.66 4.24
CA SER A 185 14.00 -4.54 5.16
C SER A 185 13.22 -4.96 6.42
N THR A 186 13.32 -4.15 7.46
CA THR A 186 12.45 -4.20 8.63
C THR A 186 11.43 -3.06 8.50
N GLY A 187 10.14 -3.36 8.58
CA GLY A 187 9.09 -2.35 8.44
C GLY A 187 9.00 -1.73 7.04
N SER A 188 8.68 -0.45 6.96
CA SER A 188 8.61 0.31 5.70
C SER A 188 10.01 0.59 5.14
N ALA A 189 10.17 0.54 3.81
CA ALA A 189 11.45 0.88 3.16
C ALA A 189 11.85 2.36 3.39
N CYS A 190 10.87 3.24 3.60
CA CYS A 190 11.10 4.67 3.86
C CYS A 190 11.65 4.92 5.26
N THR A 191 11.48 3.99 6.19
CA THR A 191 12.03 4.04 7.56
C THR A 191 13.26 3.15 7.73
N ALA A 192 13.79 2.59 6.64
CA ALA A 192 15.03 1.82 6.66
C ALA A 192 16.16 2.66 7.24
N GLY A 193 16.77 2.15 8.32
CA GLY A 193 17.80 2.88 9.08
C GLY A 193 17.32 3.53 10.39
N THR A 194 16.01 3.52 10.69
CA THR A 194 15.52 3.86 12.02
C THR A 194 15.46 2.63 12.92
N VAL A 195 15.70 2.84 14.21
CA VAL A 195 15.69 1.78 15.24
C VAL A 195 14.25 1.49 15.71
N ASP A 196 13.28 2.29 15.27
CA ASP A 196 11.90 2.19 15.74
C ASP A 196 11.20 0.94 15.20
N PRO A 197 10.51 0.17 16.05
CA PRO A 197 9.70 -0.96 15.64
C PRO A 197 8.61 -0.55 14.65
N SER A 198 8.24 -1.47 13.74
CA SER A 198 7.15 -1.23 12.80
C SER A 198 5.83 -0.92 13.55
N HIS A 199 5.26 0.25 13.28
CA HIS A 199 3.95 0.64 13.80
C HIS A 199 2.83 -0.26 13.25
N VAL A 200 3.01 -0.84 12.05
CA VAL A 200 2.06 -1.79 11.46
C VAL A 200 2.05 -3.10 12.24
N ILE A 201 3.23 -3.67 12.49
CA ILE A 201 3.35 -4.90 13.30
C ILE A 201 2.87 -4.65 14.72
N GLN A 202 3.17 -3.48 15.29
CA GLN A 202 2.68 -3.10 16.62
C GLN A 202 1.14 -3.01 16.65
N ALA A 203 0.52 -2.43 15.63
CA ALA A 203 -0.93 -2.32 15.54
C ALA A 203 -1.61 -3.69 15.38
N LEU A 204 -0.97 -4.62 14.67
CA LEU A 204 -1.51 -5.97 14.46
C LEU A 204 -1.37 -6.88 15.68
N TYR A 205 -0.24 -6.81 16.39
CA TYR A 205 0.14 -7.82 17.38
C TYR A 205 0.36 -7.27 18.80
N GLY A 206 0.30 -5.95 18.98
CA GLY A 206 0.54 -5.27 20.26
C GLY A 206 2.00 -4.90 20.51
N LYS A 207 2.20 -4.03 21.52
CA LYS A 207 3.51 -3.43 21.84
C LYS A 207 4.54 -4.45 22.35
N ASP A 208 4.07 -5.53 22.99
CA ASP A 208 4.93 -6.52 23.65
C ASP A 208 5.16 -7.76 22.78
N SER A 209 4.74 -7.72 21.52
CA SER A 209 4.89 -8.83 20.60
C SER A 209 6.35 -9.03 20.16
N ASP A 210 6.83 -10.29 20.24
CA ASP A 210 8.14 -10.66 19.72
C ASP A 210 8.29 -10.40 18.22
N LYS A 211 7.17 -10.29 17.48
CA LYS A 211 7.16 -9.96 16.05
C LYS A 211 7.77 -8.60 15.75
N LEU A 212 7.75 -7.67 16.70
CA LEU A 212 8.43 -6.37 16.57
C LEU A 212 9.96 -6.51 16.39
N LYS A 213 10.54 -7.58 16.95
CA LYS A 213 11.97 -7.84 16.91
C LYS A 213 12.37 -8.92 15.91
N THR A 214 11.39 -9.64 15.34
CA THR A 214 11.67 -10.80 14.47
C THR A 214 11.14 -10.65 13.05
N ALA A 215 10.27 -9.65 12.81
CA ALA A 215 9.69 -9.43 11.50
C ALA A 215 10.69 -8.81 10.53
N ILE A 216 10.74 -9.34 9.32
CA ILE A 216 11.40 -8.74 8.16
C ILE A 216 10.39 -8.65 7.00
N ARG A 217 10.62 -7.69 6.09
CA ARG A 217 9.86 -7.56 4.86
C ARG A 217 10.73 -7.92 3.67
N ILE A 218 10.22 -8.83 2.85
CA ILE A 218 10.80 -9.26 1.58
C ILE A 218 9.92 -8.70 0.47
N SER A 219 10.53 -8.08 -0.53
CA SER A 219 9.85 -7.56 -1.73
C SER A 219 10.34 -8.35 -2.95
N LEU A 220 9.41 -8.87 -3.73
CA LEU A 220 9.64 -9.69 -4.92
C LEU A 220 9.44 -8.86 -6.18
#